data_390523dd73b3e383451828e817b7cf88
#
_entry.id   390523dd73b3e383451828e817b7cf88
#
_cell.length_a   1.000
_cell.length_b   1.000
_cell.length_c   1.000
_cell.angle_alpha   90.00
_cell.angle_beta   90.00
_cell.angle_gamma   90.00
#
_symmetry.space_group_name_H-M   'P 1'
#
loop_
_entity.id
_entity.type
_entity.pdbx_description
1 polymer ?
#
loop_
_entity_poly.entity_id
_entity_poly.type
_entity_poly.pdbx_seq_one_letter_code
_entity_poly.pdbx_strand_id
1 'polypeptide(L)'
;MKEAIRQAKIGLRQGGIPIGSILVKGGKIIGRGYNKRMQKKSAILHAEIDCLENAGRLKAKDYRKCAIYSTLSPCDMCTGAILLYKIPTIVIGENETFKGPESYSKKRGAQIINLDMKECKKMMRDFIKKKPGLWNEDIGR
;
A
#
# COMPACT_ATOMS: atom_id res chain seq x y z
N MET A 1 2.11 11.22 -1.68
CA MET A 1 2.21 10.54 -0.37
C MET A 1 1.30 11.13 0.72
N LYS A 2 1.16 12.44 0.88
CA LYS A 2 0.27 13.03 1.93
C LYS A 2 -1.14 12.42 1.96
N GLU A 3 -1.75 12.21 0.79
CA GLU A 3 -3.08 11.60 0.71
C GLU A 3 -3.06 10.11 1.13
N ALA A 4 -2.01 9.35 0.79
CA ALA A 4 -1.87 7.98 1.28
C ALA A 4 -1.76 7.92 2.81
N ILE A 5 -1.02 8.84 3.41
CA ILE A 5 -0.94 8.98 4.89
C ILE A 5 -2.31 9.34 5.47
N ARG A 6 -3.07 10.21 4.82
CA ARG A 6 -4.44 10.54 5.25
C ARG A 6 -5.34 9.29 5.25
N GLN A 7 -5.25 8.45 4.23
CA GLN A 7 -5.96 7.18 4.16
C GLN A 7 -5.54 6.23 5.30
N ALA A 8 -4.23 6.10 5.56
CA ALA A 8 -3.72 5.29 6.68
C ALA A 8 -4.30 5.75 8.04
N LYS A 9 -4.36 7.07 8.26
CA LYS A 9 -4.95 7.64 9.48
C LYS A 9 -6.45 7.39 9.60
N ILE A 10 -7.19 7.34 8.49
CA ILE A 10 -8.61 6.94 8.49
C ILE A 10 -8.74 5.49 8.99
N GLY A 11 -7.95 4.56 8.42
CA GLY A 11 -7.95 3.17 8.84
C GLY A 11 -7.60 3.00 10.32
N LEU A 12 -6.58 3.74 10.80
CA LEU A 12 -6.18 3.71 12.21
C LEU A 12 -7.30 4.16 13.15
N ARG A 13 -8.00 5.25 12.83
CA ARG A 13 -9.14 5.73 13.64
C ARG A 13 -10.30 4.73 13.69
N GLN A 14 -10.43 3.89 12.68
CA GLN A 14 -11.41 2.81 12.62
C GLN A 14 -10.93 1.50 13.26
N GLY A 15 -9.79 1.52 13.96
CA GLY A 15 -9.23 0.37 14.66
C GLY A 15 -8.41 -0.59 13.79
N GLY A 16 -8.22 -0.28 12.51
CA GLY A 16 -7.44 -1.07 11.56
C GLY A 16 -5.96 -0.71 11.53
N ILE A 17 -5.24 -1.39 10.67
CA ILE A 17 -3.79 -1.23 10.48
C ILE A 17 -3.53 0.06 9.69
N PRO A 18 -2.60 0.92 10.11
CA PRO A 18 -2.41 2.25 9.53
C PRO A 18 -1.58 2.23 8.24
N ILE A 19 -2.10 1.57 7.22
CA ILE A 19 -1.51 1.55 5.88
C ILE A 19 -2.51 2.17 4.91
N GLY A 20 -2.04 3.10 4.08
CA GLY A 20 -2.85 3.78 3.08
C GLY A 20 -2.17 3.79 1.73
N SER A 21 -2.98 3.77 0.67
CA SER A 21 -2.49 3.75 -0.70
C SER A 21 -3.31 4.65 -1.61
N ILE A 22 -2.68 5.17 -2.66
CA ILE A 22 -3.33 5.90 -3.74
C ILE A 22 -2.80 5.46 -5.09
N LEU A 23 -3.66 5.49 -6.09
CA LEU A 23 -3.29 5.28 -7.49
C LEU A 23 -3.37 6.63 -8.22
N VAL A 24 -2.28 6.99 -8.92
CA VAL A 24 -2.16 8.26 -9.63
C VAL A 24 -1.95 8.00 -11.11
N LYS A 25 -2.68 8.74 -11.95
CA LYS A 25 -2.52 8.72 -13.41
C LYS A 25 -2.53 10.17 -13.92
N GLY A 26 -1.49 10.55 -14.69
CA GLY A 26 -1.39 11.91 -15.23
C GLY A 26 -1.50 13.02 -14.18
N GLY A 27 -0.88 12.82 -13.02
CA GLY A 27 -0.93 13.78 -11.90
C GLY A 27 -2.23 13.80 -11.10
N LYS A 28 -3.24 13.01 -11.48
CA LYS A 28 -4.54 12.93 -10.79
C LYS A 28 -4.65 11.65 -9.97
N ILE A 29 -5.18 11.75 -8.76
CA ILE A 29 -5.52 10.59 -7.93
C ILE A 29 -6.81 9.99 -8.49
N ILE A 30 -6.73 8.72 -8.92
CA ILE A 30 -7.85 7.96 -9.49
C ILE A 30 -8.33 6.81 -8.60
N GLY A 31 -7.60 6.51 -7.54
CA GLY A 31 -7.97 5.53 -6.52
C GLY A 31 -7.37 5.88 -5.17
N ARG A 32 -8.10 5.57 -4.11
CA ARG A 32 -7.68 5.72 -2.71
C ARG A 32 -8.06 4.48 -1.95
N GLY A 33 -7.22 4.04 -1.03
CA GLY A 33 -7.51 2.90 -0.19
C GLY A 33 -6.73 2.93 1.11
N TYR A 34 -7.19 2.17 2.07
CA TYR A 34 -6.50 1.88 3.32
C TYR A 34 -6.75 0.43 3.73
N ASN A 35 -5.92 -0.12 4.60
CA ASN A 35 -6.11 -1.50 5.06
C ASN A 35 -7.46 -1.64 5.77
N LYS A 36 -8.33 -2.48 5.21
CA LYS A 36 -9.69 -2.74 5.68
C LYS A 36 -9.91 -4.19 6.14
N ARG A 37 -8.83 -4.94 6.36
CA ARG A 37 -8.96 -6.34 6.78
C ARG A 37 -9.82 -6.48 8.04
N MET A 38 -9.57 -5.63 9.04
CA MET A 38 -10.35 -5.63 10.29
C MET A 38 -11.78 -5.18 10.07
N GLN A 39 -11.98 -4.02 9.41
CA GLN A 39 -13.28 -3.40 9.25
C GLN A 39 -14.24 -4.22 8.38
N LYS A 40 -13.70 -4.95 7.39
CA LYS A 40 -14.47 -5.77 6.45
C LYS A 40 -14.36 -7.27 6.70
N LYS A 41 -13.62 -7.70 7.73
CA LYS A 41 -13.30 -9.12 7.98
C LYS A 41 -12.75 -9.81 6.72
N SER A 42 -11.90 -9.10 5.98
CA SER A 42 -11.34 -9.54 4.71
C SER A 42 -9.95 -10.15 4.89
N ALA A 43 -9.67 -11.23 4.20
CA ALA A 43 -8.35 -11.84 4.18
C ALA A 43 -7.34 -11.03 3.34
N ILE A 44 -7.81 -10.29 2.32
CA ILE A 44 -6.94 -9.72 1.29
C ILE A 44 -6.99 -8.19 1.18
N LEU A 45 -7.89 -7.50 1.88
CA LEU A 45 -8.16 -6.08 1.64
C LEU A 45 -7.09 -5.18 2.30
N HIS A 46 -5.85 -5.34 1.85
CA HIS A 46 -4.75 -4.43 2.13
C HIS A 46 -4.98 -3.07 1.45
N ALA A 47 -4.24 -2.07 1.82
CA ALA A 47 -4.41 -0.70 1.33
C ALA A 47 -4.30 -0.60 -0.19
N GLU A 48 -3.32 -1.29 -0.79
CA GLU A 48 -3.09 -1.30 -2.22
C GLU A 48 -4.22 -2.01 -2.97
N ILE A 49 -4.71 -3.12 -2.43
CA ILE A 49 -5.84 -3.87 -3.00
C ILE A 49 -7.12 -3.02 -2.93
N ASP A 50 -7.40 -2.42 -1.78
CA ASP A 50 -8.54 -1.50 -1.61
C ASP A 50 -8.43 -0.29 -2.57
N CYS A 51 -7.24 0.24 -2.75
CA CYS A 51 -6.97 1.32 -3.68
C CYS A 51 -7.26 0.94 -5.14
N LEU A 52 -6.80 -0.25 -5.57
CA LEU A 52 -7.06 -0.76 -6.92
C LEU A 52 -8.54 -1.05 -7.14
N GLU A 53 -9.22 -1.63 -6.16
CA GLU A 53 -10.67 -1.87 -6.20
C GLU A 53 -11.44 -0.56 -6.34
N ASN A 54 -11.10 0.47 -5.56
CA ASN A 54 -11.75 1.78 -5.61
C ASN A 54 -11.44 2.57 -6.89
N ALA A 55 -10.28 2.34 -7.52
CA ALA A 55 -9.96 2.91 -8.84
C ALA A 55 -10.86 2.32 -9.94
N GLY A 56 -11.43 1.15 -9.69
CA GLY A 56 -12.27 0.42 -10.63
C GLY A 56 -11.47 -0.29 -11.73
N ARG A 57 -12.21 -0.93 -12.64
CA ARG A 57 -11.63 -1.70 -13.74
C ARG A 57 -11.09 -0.78 -14.84
N LEU A 58 -9.79 -0.56 -14.85
CA LEU A 58 -9.11 0.19 -15.91
C LEU A 58 -8.72 -0.73 -17.07
N LYS A 59 -8.44 -0.14 -18.23
CA LYS A 59 -7.79 -0.84 -19.34
C LYS A 59 -6.31 -1.06 -19.05
N ALA A 60 -5.72 -2.14 -19.56
CA ALA A 60 -4.29 -2.45 -19.38
C ALA A 60 -3.36 -1.28 -19.74
N LYS A 61 -3.67 -0.54 -20.80
CA LYS A 61 -2.90 0.65 -21.22
C LYS A 61 -2.94 1.79 -20.18
N ASP A 62 -3.99 1.86 -19.36
CA ASP A 62 -4.15 2.91 -18.35
C ASP A 62 -3.33 2.59 -17.10
N TYR A 63 -3.33 1.33 -16.65
CA TYR A 63 -2.47 0.91 -15.53
C TYR A 63 -0.99 1.17 -15.80
N ARG A 64 -0.52 0.97 -17.04
CA ARG A 64 0.88 1.23 -17.44
C ARG A 64 1.27 2.71 -17.38
N LYS A 65 0.31 3.61 -17.20
CA LYS A 65 0.52 5.06 -17.05
C LYS A 65 0.31 5.52 -15.60
N CYS A 66 0.13 4.58 -14.67
CA CYS A 66 -0.10 4.87 -13.27
C CYS A 66 1.18 4.81 -12.46
N ALA A 67 1.13 5.48 -11.31
CA ALA A 67 2.02 5.26 -10.19
C ALA A 67 1.18 4.91 -8.96
N ILE A 68 1.58 3.89 -8.21
CA ILE A 68 0.96 3.54 -6.94
C ILE A 68 1.83 4.05 -5.80
N TYR A 69 1.20 4.67 -4.83
CA TYR A 69 1.82 5.16 -3.60
C TYR A 69 1.29 4.32 -2.44
N SER A 70 2.17 3.81 -1.60
CA SER A 70 1.79 3.14 -0.37
C SER A 70 2.63 3.67 0.79
N THR A 71 2.02 3.82 1.96
CA THR A 71 2.75 4.29 3.16
C THR A 71 3.77 3.30 3.67
N LEU A 72 3.64 2.02 3.30
CA LEU A 72 4.54 0.92 3.63
C LEU A 72 4.92 0.14 2.36
N SER A 73 6.06 -0.53 2.36
CA SER A 73 6.47 -1.41 1.26
C SER A 73 5.41 -2.50 1.01
N PRO A 74 4.90 -2.67 -0.24
CA PRO A 74 3.87 -3.64 -0.54
C PRO A 74 4.31 -5.09 -0.27
N CYS A 75 3.44 -5.89 0.34
CA CYS A 75 3.66 -7.32 0.56
C CYS A 75 3.60 -8.12 -0.76
N ASP A 76 3.84 -9.45 -0.70
CA ASP A 76 3.82 -10.33 -1.87
C ASP A 76 2.49 -10.26 -2.65
N MET A 77 1.36 -10.29 -1.95
CA MET A 77 0.03 -10.20 -2.55
C MET A 77 -0.18 -8.88 -3.29
N CYS A 78 0.12 -7.76 -2.65
CA CYS A 78 -0.02 -6.42 -3.24
C CYS A 78 0.96 -6.22 -4.40
N THR A 79 2.20 -6.67 -4.24
CA THR A 79 3.21 -6.70 -5.30
C THR A 79 2.72 -7.51 -6.49
N GLY A 80 2.13 -8.68 -6.27
CA GLY A 80 1.54 -9.51 -7.33
C GLY A 80 0.49 -8.75 -8.13
N ALA A 81 -0.43 -8.06 -7.47
CA ALA A 81 -1.45 -7.25 -8.14
C ALA A 81 -0.85 -6.09 -8.94
N ILE A 82 0.10 -5.37 -8.38
CA ILE A 82 0.80 -4.25 -9.04
C ILE A 82 1.53 -4.72 -10.30
N LEU A 83 2.25 -5.84 -10.22
CA LEU A 83 3.00 -6.41 -11.34
C LEU A 83 2.11 -7.03 -12.41
N LEU A 84 0.98 -7.65 -12.01
CA LEU A 84 -0.02 -8.19 -12.94
C LEU A 84 -0.51 -7.10 -13.90
N TYR A 85 -0.85 -5.94 -13.36
CA TYR A 85 -1.33 -4.80 -14.15
C TYR A 85 -0.20 -3.95 -14.75
N LYS A 86 1.06 -4.31 -14.52
CA LYS A 86 2.24 -3.61 -15.04
C LYS A 86 2.26 -2.13 -14.68
N ILE A 87 1.88 -1.80 -13.45
CA ILE A 87 2.04 -0.45 -12.90
C ILE A 87 3.53 -0.18 -12.75
N PRO A 88 4.10 0.81 -13.48
CA PRO A 88 5.54 0.92 -13.63
C PRO A 88 6.25 1.54 -12.42
N THR A 89 5.54 2.30 -11.61
CA THR A 89 6.15 3.07 -10.51
C THR A 89 5.45 2.78 -9.19
N ILE A 90 6.25 2.40 -8.20
CA ILE A 90 5.83 2.14 -6.82
C ILE A 90 6.56 3.13 -5.92
N VAL A 91 5.83 4.07 -5.33
CA VAL A 91 6.38 5.03 -4.36
C VAL A 91 5.99 4.59 -2.97
N ILE A 92 6.97 4.31 -2.12
CA ILE A 92 6.74 3.85 -0.76
C ILE A 92 7.12 4.91 0.27
N GLY A 93 6.34 4.98 1.34
CA GLY A 93 6.60 5.86 2.46
C GLY A 93 7.80 5.39 3.29
N GLU A 94 7.88 4.09 3.53
CA GLU A 94 8.98 3.46 4.26
C GLU A 94 9.06 1.95 3.97
N ASN A 95 10.19 1.33 4.31
CA ASN A 95 10.42 -0.12 4.21
C ASN A 95 11.27 -0.66 5.39
N GLU A 96 11.28 0.07 6.50
CA GLU A 96 12.05 -0.29 7.69
C GLU A 96 11.25 -1.22 8.62
N THR A 97 9.96 -0.91 8.85
CA THR A 97 9.11 -1.74 9.71
C THR A 97 8.65 -3.01 9.02
N PHE A 98 8.57 -2.97 7.69
CA PHE A 98 8.34 -4.13 6.84
C PHE A 98 8.88 -3.86 5.44
N LYS A 99 9.55 -4.85 4.88
CA LYS A 99 10.08 -4.81 3.52
C LYS A 99 9.52 -5.97 2.72
N GLY A 100 8.69 -5.63 1.73
CA GLY A 100 8.16 -6.59 0.78
C GLY A 100 9.19 -7.02 -0.29
N PRO A 101 8.78 -7.74 -1.33
CA PRO A 101 9.66 -8.31 -2.36
C PRO A 101 10.12 -7.26 -3.38
N GLU A 102 10.76 -6.19 -2.91
CA GLU A 102 11.22 -5.06 -3.74
C GLU A 102 12.21 -5.48 -4.83
N SER A 103 13.13 -6.40 -4.51
CA SER A 103 14.09 -6.92 -5.50
C SER A 103 13.38 -7.66 -6.64
N TYR A 104 12.34 -8.43 -6.33
CA TYR A 104 11.51 -9.10 -7.32
C TYR A 104 10.74 -8.08 -8.17
N SER A 105 10.16 -7.06 -7.56
CA SER A 105 9.46 -5.98 -8.27
C SER A 105 10.37 -5.29 -9.28
N LYS A 106 11.61 -4.96 -8.87
CA LYS A 106 12.63 -4.34 -9.75
C LYS A 106 13.02 -5.27 -10.91
N LYS A 107 13.24 -6.56 -10.64
CA LYS A 107 13.54 -7.56 -11.69
C LYS A 107 12.39 -7.70 -12.70
N ARG A 108 11.15 -7.45 -12.28
CA ARG A 108 9.95 -7.47 -13.13
C ARG A 108 9.70 -6.12 -13.82
N GLY A 109 10.60 -5.15 -13.71
CA GLY A 109 10.58 -3.87 -14.40
C GLY A 109 9.86 -2.73 -13.69
N ALA A 110 9.45 -2.90 -12.44
CA ALA A 110 8.90 -1.80 -11.65
C ALA A 110 10.02 -0.94 -11.06
N GLN A 111 9.84 0.38 -11.12
CA GLN A 111 10.67 1.34 -10.40
C GLN A 111 10.14 1.50 -8.98
N ILE A 112 11.01 1.38 -7.99
CA ILE A 112 10.68 1.62 -6.58
C ILE A 112 11.37 2.88 -6.11
N ILE A 113 10.58 3.81 -5.55
CA ILE A 113 11.05 5.06 -4.94
C ILE A 113 10.67 5.01 -3.46
N ASN A 114 11.68 4.88 -2.59
CA ASN A 114 11.47 4.96 -1.15
C ASN A 114 11.68 6.40 -0.68
N LEU A 115 10.64 7.02 -0.11
CA LEU A 115 10.69 8.38 0.42
C LEU A 115 11.27 8.44 1.84
N ASP A 116 11.44 7.29 2.50
CA ASP A 116 12.01 7.15 3.84
C ASP A 116 11.39 8.08 4.91
N MET A 117 10.07 8.16 4.91
CA MET A 117 9.32 9.13 5.69
C MET A 117 9.23 8.78 7.17
N LYS A 118 9.74 9.66 8.02
CA LYS A 118 9.68 9.51 9.49
C LYS A 118 8.24 9.32 10.02
N GLU A 119 7.27 10.01 9.41
CA GLU A 119 5.86 9.92 9.79
C GLU A 119 5.30 8.50 9.56
N CYS A 120 5.60 7.89 8.40
CA CYS A 120 5.18 6.52 8.08
C CYS A 120 5.81 5.52 9.05
N LYS A 121 7.12 5.61 9.28
CA LYS A 121 7.85 4.76 10.24
C LYS A 121 7.26 4.87 11.65
N LYS A 122 7.05 6.09 12.13
CA LYS A 122 6.49 6.33 13.46
C LYS A 122 5.10 5.71 13.60
N MET A 123 4.24 5.93 12.62
CA MET A 123 2.87 5.43 12.64
C MET A 123 2.83 3.89 12.71
N MET A 124 3.67 3.20 11.94
CA MET A 124 3.76 1.74 11.95
C MET A 124 4.39 1.22 13.24
N ARG A 125 5.51 1.80 13.69
CA ARG A 125 6.15 1.39 14.96
C ARG A 125 5.20 1.52 16.15
N ASP A 126 4.48 2.63 16.25
CA ASP A 126 3.52 2.87 17.32
C ASP A 126 2.37 1.84 17.29
N PHE A 127 1.89 1.50 16.07
CA PHE A 127 0.86 0.49 15.90
C PHE A 127 1.36 -0.92 16.27
N ILE A 128 2.51 -1.32 15.75
CA ILE A 128 3.11 -2.65 16.01
C ILE A 128 3.33 -2.85 17.50
N LYS A 129 3.84 -1.82 18.20
CA LYS A 129 4.04 -1.85 19.65
C LYS A 129 2.74 -2.06 20.43
N LYS A 130 1.65 -1.43 19.96
CA LYS A 130 0.33 -1.50 20.64
C LYS A 130 -0.47 -2.75 20.31
N LYS A 131 -0.35 -3.26 19.10
CA LYS A 131 -1.17 -4.36 18.55
C LYS A 131 -0.34 -5.35 17.74
N PRO A 132 0.69 -5.99 18.35
CA PRO A 132 1.60 -6.87 17.60
C PRO A 132 0.88 -8.07 16.99
N GLY A 133 -0.14 -8.63 17.66
CA GLY A 133 -0.92 -9.75 17.12
C GLY A 133 -1.62 -9.40 15.81
N LEU A 134 -2.31 -8.26 15.75
CA LEU A 134 -2.97 -7.82 14.51
C LEU A 134 -1.98 -7.58 13.38
N TRP A 135 -0.81 -7.04 13.69
CA TRP A 135 0.25 -6.86 12.71
C TRP A 135 0.79 -8.18 12.18
N ASN A 136 1.07 -9.14 13.07
CA ASN A 136 1.59 -10.45 12.67
C ASN A 136 0.60 -11.19 11.77
N GLU A 137 -0.68 -11.16 12.09
CA GLU A 137 -1.72 -11.73 11.22
C GLU A 137 -1.79 -11.05 9.84
N ASP A 138 -1.57 -9.75 9.78
CA ASP A 138 -1.60 -8.99 8.52
C ASP A 138 -0.49 -9.40 7.54
N ILE A 139 0.64 -9.83 8.08
CA ILE A 139 1.80 -10.28 7.30
C ILE A 139 1.99 -11.80 7.29
N GLY A 140 0.97 -12.56 7.72
CA GLY A 140 0.97 -14.02 7.68
C GLY A 140 1.90 -14.70 8.70
N ARG A 141 2.08 -14.10 9.88
CA ARG A 141 2.90 -14.60 10.99
C ARG A 141 2.08 -14.96 12.22
#